data_0444105d2882c612df2bf3d8735fa60e
#
_entry.id   0444105d2882c612df2bf3d8735fa60e
#
_cell.length_a   1.000
_cell.length_b   1.000
_cell.length_c   1.000
_cell.angle_alpha   90.00
_cell.angle_beta   90.00
_cell.angle_gamma   90.00
#
_symmetry.space_group_name_H-M   'P 1'
#
loop_
_entity.id
_entity.type
_entity.pdbx_description
1 polymer ?
#
loop_
_entity_poly.entity_id
_entity_poly.type
_entity_poly.pdbx_seq_one_letter_code
_entity_poly.pdbx_strand_id
1 'polypeptide(L)'
;MRSLALLAVCITIGGAATPARADLLSAKGQVFAILAGDLFVGEAEGHLDGSGTLAIHSQKTPTLTCTGKFTSSAEAGGKGQLSCSNGNSATFQFKRLTIRRGYGTGTLSRGTMSFTYGLSAAEATRYLKPPKGKQLRRDGDGLALLSA
;
A
#
# COMPACT_ATOMS: atom_id res chain seq x y z
N MET A 1 23.61 -68.80 22.51
CA MET A 1 23.79 -67.48 23.15
C MET A 1 23.47 -66.41 22.09
N ARG A 2 22.31 -65.80 22.16
CA ARG A 2 21.79 -64.87 21.14
C ARG A 2 21.74 -63.52 21.73
N SER A 3 22.56 -62.57 21.20
CA SER A 3 22.54 -61.18 21.56
C SER A 3 21.48 -60.45 20.73
N LEU A 4 20.46 -59.92 21.40
CA LEU A 4 19.50 -58.96 20.82
C LEU A 4 20.11 -57.57 20.82
N ALA A 5 20.30 -56.99 19.66
CA ALA A 5 20.62 -55.59 19.49
C ALA A 5 19.31 -54.78 19.43
N LEU A 6 19.09 -53.93 20.42
CA LEU A 6 18.00 -52.93 20.39
C LEU A 6 18.43 -51.74 19.53
N LEU A 7 17.71 -51.53 18.42
CA LEU A 7 17.82 -50.29 17.63
C LEU A 7 16.93 -49.23 18.29
N ALA A 8 17.54 -48.19 18.81
CA ALA A 8 16.85 -46.98 19.25
C ALA A 8 16.60 -46.07 18.03
N VAL A 9 15.35 -45.93 17.66
CA VAL A 9 14.90 -44.97 16.64
C VAL A 9 14.72 -43.63 17.31
N CYS A 10 15.62 -42.69 17.06
CA CYS A 10 15.45 -41.28 17.43
C CYS A 10 14.54 -40.59 16.40
N ILE A 11 13.29 -40.35 16.77
CA ILE A 11 12.37 -39.53 16.01
C ILE A 11 12.67 -38.08 16.37
N THR A 12 13.37 -37.36 15.48
CA THR A 12 13.51 -35.90 15.55
C THR A 12 12.23 -35.25 15.04
N ILE A 13 11.41 -34.78 15.95
CA ILE A 13 10.25 -33.95 15.61
C ILE A 13 10.79 -32.53 15.27
N GLY A 14 11.00 -32.30 13.97
CA GLY A 14 11.30 -30.98 13.45
C GLY A 14 10.07 -30.06 13.63
N GLY A 15 10.07 -29.24 14.66
CA GLY A 15 9.09 -28.21 14.86
C GLY A 15 9.21 -27.15 13.76
N ALA A 16 8.33 -27.18 12.78
CA ALA A 16 8.18 -26.08 11.83
C ALA A 16 7.62 -24.88 12.59
N ALA A 17 8.46 -23.90 12.87
CA ALA A 17 8.04 -22.60 13.39
C ALA A 17 7.21 -21.91 12.30
N THR A 18 5.91 -21.82 12.49
CA THR A 18 5.00 -21.09 11.61
C THR A 18 5.15 -19.58 11.87
N PRO A 19 5.40 -18.76 10.82
CA PRO A 19 5.51 -17.30 10.95
C PRO A 19 4.12 -16.61 11.02
N ALA A 20 3.18 -17.16 11.77
CA ALA A 20 1.78 -16.70 11.76
C ALA A 20 1.50 -15.44 12.57
N ARG A 21 2.47 -14.83 13.26
CA ARG A 21 2.22 -13.70 14.15
C ARG A 21 2.40 -12.32 13.52
N ALA A 22 3.12 -12.17 12.41
CA ALA A 22 3.34 -10.87 11.77
C ALA A 22 2.09 -10.34 11.05
N ASP A 23 1.26 -11.21 10.48
CA ASP A 23 0.08 -10.81 9.70
C ASP A 23 -1.10 -10.33 10.53
N LEU A 24 -1.19 -10.68 11.80
CA LEU A 24 -2.26 -10.25 12.71
C LEU A 24 -2.12 -8.79 13.16
N LEU A 25 -0.93 -8.20 13.02
CA LEU A 25 -0.60 -6.85 13.50
C LEU A 25 -0.50 -5.83 12.38
N SER A 26 -0.78 -6.21 11.14
CA SER A 26 -0.77 -5.31 9.99
C SER A 26 -2.07 -5.38 9.20
N ALA A 27 -2.40 -4.27 8.54
CA ALA A 27 -3.54 -4.18 7.64
C ALA A 27 -3.08 -3.64 6.29
N LYS A 28 -3.38 -4.37 5.23
CA LYS A 28 -3.10 -3.98 3.86
C LYS A 28 -4.32 -3.39 3.19
N GLY A 29 -4.10 -2.42 2.32
CA GLY A 29 -5.15 -1.79 1.55
C GLY A 29 -4.67 -1.34 0.18
N GLN A 30 -5.53 -1.50 -0.82
CA GLN A 30 -5.26 -1.02 -2.17
C GLN A 30 -5.13 0.50 -2.18
N VAL A 31 -4.17 1.01 -2.93
CA VAL A 31 -3.93 2.44 -3.14
C VAL A 31 -4.19 2.79 -4.59
N PHE A 32 -5.00 3.83 -4.80
CA PHE A 32 -5.09 4.58 -6.04
C PHE A 32 -4.55 5.98 -5.80
N ALA A 33 -3.71 6.47 -6.67
CA ALA A 33 -3.15 7.81 -6.56
C ALA A 33 -3.02 8.50 -7.91
N ILE A 34 -3.23 9.79 -7.92
CA ILE A 34 -2.84 10.67 -9.02
C ILE A 34 -1.58 11.41 -8.56
N LEU A 35 -0.45 11.12 -9.20
CA LEU A 35 0.83 11.76 -8.94
C LEU A 35 1.30 12.48 -10.20
N ALA A 36 1.56 13.78 -10.09
CA ALA A 36 2.06 14.58 -11.20
C ALA A 36 1.26 14.37 -12.51
N GLY A 37 -0.05 14.15 -12.38
CA GLY A 37 -0.96 13.97 -13.49
C GLY A 37 -1.11 12.58 -14.06
N ASP A 38 -0.44 11.57 -13.47
CA ASP A 38 -0.54 10.16 -13.87
C ASP A 38 -1.20 9.30 -12.77
N LEU A 39 -1.84 8.22 -13.20
CA LEU A 39 -2.46 7.25 -12.29
C LEU A 39 -1.45 6.21 -11.84
N PHE A 40 -1.33 6.07 -10.52
CA PHE A 40 -0.53 5.07 -9.84
C PHE A 40 -1.43 4.12 -9.06
N VAL A 41 -1.02 2.89 -8.97
CA VAL A 41 -1.71 1.84 -8.22
C VAL A 41 -0.72 1.05 -7.39
N GLY A 42 -1.18 0.50 -6.30
CA GLY A 42 -0.36 -0.33 -5.42
C GLY A 42 -1.03 -0.62 -4.10
N GLU A 43 -0.23 -0.71 -3.06
CA GLU A 43 -0.68 -1.17 -1.75
C GLU A 43 -0.03 -0.35 -0.63
N ALA A 44 -0.78 -0.13 0.42
CA ALA A 44 -0.29 0.40 1.68
C ALA A 44 -0.46 -0.67 2.77
N GLU A 45 0.49 -0.73 3.69
CA GLU A 45 0.45 -1.59 4.85
C GLU A 45 0.62 -0.74 6.13
N GLY A 46 -0.36 -0.80 7.00
CA GLY A 46 -0.36 -0.10 8.28
C GLY A 46 -0.21 -1.06 9.44
N HIS A 47 0.51 -0.64 10.47
CA HIS A 47 0.78 -1.39 11.69
C HIS A 47 0.01 -0.82 12.89
N LEU A 48 -0.14 -1.62 13.96
CA LEU A 48 -0.86 -1.21 15.17
C LEU A 48 -0.24 0.00 15.88
N ASP A 49 1.07 0.20 15.74
CA ASP A 49 1.79 1.35 16.32
C ASP A 49 1.56 2.67 15.57
N GLY A 50 0.76 2.63 14.50
CA GLY A 50 0.48 3.78 13.65
C GLY A 50 1.48 4.02 12.53
N SER A 51 2.58 3.28 12.49
CA SER A 51 3.52 3.31 11.37
C SER A 51 2.97 2.54 10.15
N GLY A 52 3.52 2.80 9.00
CA GLY A 52 3.20 2.03 7.81
C GLY A 52 4.09 2.36 6.63
N THR A 53 3.91 1.58 5.59
CA THR A 53 4.62 1.71 4.32
C THR A 53 3.64 1.71 3.16
N LEU A 54 4.05 2.29 2.05
CA LEU A 54 3.31 2.17 0.81
C LEU A 54 4.25 1.94 -0.37
N ALA A 55 3.76 1.18 -1.35
CA ALA A 55 4.44 0.91 -2.60
C ALA A 55 3.44 1.00 -3.74
N ILE A 56 3.71 1.87 -4.69
CA ILE A 56 2.86 2.13 -5.84
C ILE A 56 3.69 2.22 -7.12
N HIS A 57 3.07 1.98 -8.26
CA HIS A 57 3.70 2.11 -9.56
C HIS A 57 2.77 2.81 -10.55
N SER A 58 3.35 3.47 -11.53
CA SER A 58 2.59 4.09 -12.61
C SER A 58 1.89 3.02 -13.47
N GLN A 59 0.63 3.20 -13.77
CA GLN A 59 -0.07 2.34 -14.73
C GLN A 59 0.46 2.51 -16.15
N LYS A 60 0.82 3.73 -16.53
CA LYS A 60 1.35 4.05 -17.87
C LYS A 60 2.77 3.54 -18.04
N THR A 61 3.59 3.64 -17.01
CA THR A 61 5.01 3.26 -17.02
C THR A 61 5.30 2.40 -15.80
N PRO A 62 5.01 1.07 -15.82
CA PRO A 62 5.07 0.21 -14.62
C PRO A 62 6.45 0.13 -13.94
N THR A 63 7.53 0.47 -14.65
CA THR A 63 8.88 0.57 -14.09
C THR A 63 9.10 1.81 -13.22
N LEU A 64 8.24 2.82 -13.35
CA LEU A 64 8.23 3.98 -12.46
C LEU A 64 7.51 3.61 -11.17
N THR A 65 8.28 3.43 -10.11
CA THR A 65 7.80 3.01 -8.80
C THR A 65 8.06 4.08 -7.75
N CYS A 66 7.19 4.14 -6.76
CA CYS A 66 7.33 5.01 -5.61
C CYS A 66 7.11 4.20 -4.34
N THR A 67 7.96 4.43 -3.34
CA THR A 67 7.83 3.82 -2.02
C THR A 67 7.81 4.91 -0.95
N GLY A 68 7.12 4.65 0.13
CA GLY A 68 6.98 5.64 1.18
C GLY A 68 6.75 5.05 2.56
N LYS A 69 6.84 5.93 3.55
CA LYS A 69 6.57 5.65 4.94
C LYS A 69 5.60 6.68 5.49
N PHE A 70 4.75 6.25 6.39
CA PHE A 70 3.80 7.13 7.06
C PHE A 70 3.67 6.81 8.54
N THR A 71 3.18 7.79 9.28
CA THR A 71 2.71 7.64 10.65
C THR A 71 1.29 8.14 10.76
N SER A 72 0.48 7.47 11.56
CA SER A 72 -0.91 7.85 11.77
C SER A 72 -1.29 7.79 13.23
N SER A 73 -2.23 8.63 13.62
CA SER A 73 -2.95 8.54 14.88
C SER A 73 -4.32 7.90 14.65
N ALA A 74 -4.87 7.26 15.68
CA ALA A 74 -6.17 6.61 15.59
C ALA A 74 -7.32 7.56 15.27
N GLU A 75 -7.21 8.84 15.62
CA GLU A 75 -8.31 9.81 15.63
C GLU A 75 -8.33 10.75 14.41
N ALA A 76 -7.18 11.17 13.90
CA ALA A 76 -7.13 12.29 12.96
C ALA A 76 -6.62 11.95 11.55
N GLY A 77 -5.99 10.79 11.34
CA GLY A 77 -5.28 10.47 10.12
C GLY A 77 -3.77 10.52 10.31
N GLY A 78 -3.03 10.93 9.29
CA GLY A 78 -1.58 10.89 9.37
C GLY A 78 -0.87 11.68 8.28
N LYS A 79 0.44 11.49 8.26
CA LYS A 79 1.36 12.13 7.32
C LYS A 79 2.48 11.19 6.94
N GLY A 80 3.09 11.42 5.80
CA GLY A 80 4.18 10.60 5.33
C GLY A 80 5.01 11.25 4.24
N GLN A 81 5.95 10.46 3.75
CA GLN A 81 6.87 10.83 2.68
C GLN A 81 6.92 9.71 1.65
N LEU A 82 7.11 10.09 0.40
CA LEU A 82 7.18 9.22 -0.76
C LEU A 82 8.40 9.56 -1.59
N SER A 83 9.08 8.56 -2.10
CA SER A 83 10.19 8.72 -3.04
C SER A 83 9.96 7.84 -4.26
N CYS A 84 10.13 8.41 -5.45
CA CYS A 84 9.95 7.73 -6.72
C CYS A 84 11.28 7.44 -7.41
N SER A 85 11.30 6.40 -8.24
CA SER A 85 12.49 5.95 -8.96
C SER A 85 13.02 6.98 -9.98
N ASN A 86 12.21 7.96 -10.38
CA ASN A 86 12.63 9.08 -11.23
C ASN A 86 13.19 10.29 -10.47
N GLY A 87 13.41 10.17 -9.15
CA GLY A 87 13.89 11.24 -8.29
C GLY A 87 12.82 12.21 -7.78
N ASN A 88 11.55 12.05 -8.18
CA ASN A 88 10.46 12.83 -7.61
C ASN A 88 10.18 12.37 -6.18
N SER A 89 9.87 13.28 -5.29
CA SER A 89 9.53 12.99 -3.89
C SER A 89 8.30 13.79 -3.46
N ALA A 90 7.58 13.26 -2.48
CA ALA A 90 6.38 13.90 -1.98
C ALA A 90 6.37 13.90 -0.45
N THR A 91 5.70 14.90 0.10
CA THR A 91 5.12 14.86 1.45
C THR A 91 3.61 14.82 1.31
N PHE A 92 2.96 14.03 2.13
CA PHE A 92 1.52 13.87 2.05
C PHE A 92 0.85 13.83 3.43
N GLN A 93 -0.43 14.12 3.45
CA GLN A 93 -1.31 14.03 4.61
C GLN A 93 -2.56 13.25 4.21
N PHE A 94 -3.13 12.53 5.14
CA PHE A 94 -4.35 11.77 4.91
C PHE A 94 -5.33 11.84 6.08
N LYS A 95 -6.59 11.62 5.75
CA LYS A 95 -7.70 11.48 6.69
C LYS A 95 -8.22 10.05 6.66
N ARG A 96 -8.61 9.54 7.80
CA ARG A 96 -9.25 8.24 7.92
C ARG A 96 -10.76 8.37 7.77
N LEU A 97 -11.34 7.49 6.96
CA LEU A 97 -12.78 7.20 6.98
C LEU A 97 -13.07 6.07 7.97
N THR A 98 -12.21 5.07 7.99
CA THR A 98 -12.13 3.99 8.97
C THR A 98 -10.67 3.67 9.24
N ILE A 99 -10.39 2.73 10.14
CA ILE A 99 -9.02 2.28 10.44
C ILE A 99 -8.27 1.76 9.19
N ARG A 100 -9.01 1.24 8.19
CA ARG A 100 -8.44 0.62 6.99
C ARG A 100 -8.70 1.41 5.70
N ARG A 101 -9.39 2.54 5.78
CA ARG A 101 -9.87 3.28 4.62
C ARG A 101 -9.68 4.77 4.83
N GLY A 102 -9.24 5.44 3.78
CA GLY A 102 -9.07 6.88 3.84
C GLY A 102 -8.57 7.49 2.52
N TYR A 103 -8.27 8.76 2.57
CA TYR A 103 -7.84 9.55 1.44
C TYR A 103 -6.92 10.68 1.88
N GLY A 104 -6.15 11.18 0.96
CA GLY A 104 -5.24 12.28 1.25
C GLY A 104 -4.75 13.03 0.04
N THR A 105 -3.95 14.02 0.32
CA THR A 105 -3.29 14.87 -0.67
C THR A 105 -1.84 15.10 -0.29
N GLY A 106 -1.04 15.49 -1.26
CA GLY A 106 0.36 15.79 -1.05
C GLY A 106 0.92 16.74 -2.08
N THR A 107 2.14 17.18 -1.81
CA THR A 107 2.93 18.01 -2.69
C THR A 107 4.18 17.26 -3.07
N LEU A 108 4.42 17.15 -4.38
CA LEU A 108 5.66 16.59 -4.92
C LEU A 108 6.67 17.70 -5.18
N SER A 109 7.94 17.31 -5.30
CA SER A 109 8.98 18.21 -5.82
C SER A 109 8.61 18.78 -7.19
N ARG A 110 7.86 17.99 -8.00
CA ARG A 110 7.27 18.41 -9.27
C ARG A 110 5.83 17.90 -9.36
N GLY A 111 4.87 18.75 -9.00
CA GLY A 111 3.44 18.46 -9.11
C GLY A 111 2.74 18.23 -7.78
N THR A 112 1.55 17.70 -7.88
CA THR A 112 0.65 17.42 -6.75
C THR A 112 0.26 15.96 -6.70
N MET A 113 -0.23 15.54 -5.54
CA MET A 113 -0.69 14.18 -5.28
C MET A 113 -2.08 14.19 -4.66
N SER A 114 -2.95 13.32 -5.13
CA SER A 114 -4.15 12.90 -4.43
C SER A 114 -4.20 11.38 -4.38
N PHE A 115 -4.70 10.80 -3.31
CA PHE A 115 -4.70 9.33 -3.18
C PHE A 115 -5.80 8.83 -2.25
N THR A 116 -6.08 7.54 -2.38
CA THR A 116 -6.98 6.79 -1.52
C THR A 116 -6.31 5.49 -1.10
N TYR A 117 -6.71 4.97 0.04
CA TYR A 117 -6.32 3.62 0.47
C TYR A 117 -7.53 2.88 1.02
N GLY A 118 -7.59 1.57 0.74
CA GLY A 118 -8.65 0.69 1.21
C GLY A 118 -10.04 0.95 0.59
N LEU A 119 -10.16 1.85 -0.38
CA LEU A 119 -11.40 2.15 -1.09
C LEU A 119 -11.50 1.32 -2.38
N SER A 120 -12.73 0.98 -2.77
CA SER A 120 -12.98 0.44 -4.11
C SER A 120 -12.69 1.50 -5.18
N ALA A 121 -12.53 1.05 -6.43
CA ALA A 121 -12.34 1.97 -7.56
C ALA A 121 -13.47 3.00 -7.67
N ALA A 122 -14.73 2.57 -7.48
CA ALA A 122 -15.89 3.46 -7.54
C ALA A 122 -15.87 4.53 -6.44
N GLU A 123 -15.49 4.16 -5.23
CA GLU A 123 -15.39 5.10 -4.09
C GLU A 123 -14.21 6.05 -4.23
N ALA A 124 -13.07 5.54 -4.71
CA ALA A 124 -11.84 6.30 -4.88
C ALA A 124 -11.99 7.51 -5.81
N THR A 125 -12.82 7.40 -6.84
CA THR A 125 -13.06 8.51 -7.79
C THR A 125 -13.54 9.80 -7.14
N ARG A 126 -14.16 9.72 -5.97
CA ARG A 126 -14.66 10.89 -5.24
C ARG A 126 -13.55 11.74 -4.62
N TYR A 127 -12.40 11.13 -4.38
CA TYR A 127 -11.29 11.75 -3.63
C TYR A 127 -10.07 12.03 -4.50
N LEU A 128 -9.97 11.36 -5.65
CA LEU A 128 -8.88 11.55 -6.59
C LEU A 128 -9.12 12.80 -7.44
N LYS A 129 -8.06 13.54 -7.71
CA LYS A 129 -8.09 14.77 -8.49
C LYS A 129 -7.30 14.59 -9.79
N PRO A 130 -7.96 14.14 -10.86
CA PRO A 130 -7.30 14.04 -12.16
C PRO A 130 -6.90 15.43 -12.67
N PRO A 131 -5.82 15.53 -13.46
CA PRO A 131 -5.42 16.80 -14.03
C PRO A 131 -6.45 17.30 -15.06
N LYS A 132 -6.38 18.58 -15.37
CA LYS A 132 -7.23 19.21 -16.39
C LYS A 132 -7.12 18.46 -17.72
N GLY A 133 -8.25 18.19 -18.35
CA GLY A 133 -8.33 17.45 -19.62
C GLY A 133 -8.25 15.94 -19.48
N LYS A 134 -8.22 15.41 -18.26
CA LYS A 134 -8.30 13.96 -18.00
C LYS A 134 -9.44 13.63 -17.06
N GLN A 135 -9.93 12.39 -17.18
CA GLN A 135 -10.99 11.86 -16.33
C GLN A 135 -10.68 10.43 -15.90
N LEU A 136 -11.14 10.08 -14.72
CA LEU A 136 -11.07 8.71 -14.20
C LEU A 136 -12.29 7.92 -14.65
N ARG A 137 -12.04 6.67 -15.08
CA ARG A 137 -13.08 5.71 -15.39
C ARG A 137 -12.77 4.38 -14.71
N ARG A 138 -13.83 3.71 -14.27
CA ARG A 138 -13.69 2.34 -13.76
C ARG A 138 -13.27 1.41 -14.91
N ASP A 139 -12.37 0.51 -14.60
CA ASP A 139 -11.90 -0.56 -15.47
C ASP A 139 -11.86 -1.86 -14.66
N GLY A 140 -12.95 -2.62 -14.68
CA GLY A 140 -13.15 -3.75 -13.78
C GLY A 140 -13.11 -3.32 -12.31
N ASP A 141 -12.20 -3.90 -11.52
CA ASP A 141 -11.95 -3.54 -10.13
C ASP A 141 -10.93 -2.39 -9.97
N GLY A 142 -10.40 -1.91 -11.07
CA GLY A 142 -9.41 -0.85 -11.15
C GLY A 142 -9.95 0.46 -11.69
N LEU A 143 -9.03 1.36 -11.96
CA LEU A 143 -9.25 2.67 -12.57
C LEU A 143 -8.38 2.83 -13.80
N ALA A 144 -8.87 3.61 -14.76
CA ALA A 144 -8.11 4.11 -15.89
C ALA A 144 -8.19 5.65 -15.93
N LEU A 145 -7.11 6.29 -16.33
CA LEU A 145 -7.06 7.74 -16.56
C LEU A 145 -7.08 7.99 -18.07
N LEU A 146 -8.12 8.64 -18.54
CA LEU A 146 -8.39 8.86 -19.95
C LEU A 146 -8.40 10.36 -20.26
N SER A 147 -8.16 10.69 -21.53
CA SER A 147 -8.44 12.04 -22.02
C SER A 147 -9.94 12.33 -21.93
N ALA A 148 -10.25 13.51 -21.42
CA ALA A 148 -11.63 13.97 -21.29
C ALA A 148 -12.15 14.50 -22.63
#